data_65ee25a0bfddef3eeeeaf95c6298bb6b
#
_entry.id   65ee25a0bfddef3eeeeaf95c6298bb6b
#
_cell.length_a   1.000
_cell.length_b   1.000
_cell.length_c   1.000
_cell.angle_alpha   90.00
_cell.angle_beta   90.00
_cell.angle_gamma   90.00
#
_symmetry.space_group_name_H-M   'P 1'
#
loop_
_entity.id
_entity.type
_entity.pdbx_description
1 polymer ?
#
loop_
_entity_poly.entity_id
_entity_poly.type
_entity_poly.pdbx_seq_one_letter_code
_entity_poly.pdbx_strand_id
1 'polypeptide(L)'
;MKNILFLLLLLLCSCDFSSNKKQESKESVSNNEMYENETSKNDSITEVAKHIQSFSNEDLPLEIHQISEKEFHTAQSKATKSDSIPKITNFAQAEKHLKDIVTFRKDRDWTHFPQEIRFRNGTKLDTIYDLLNEIGFAAYFPTEDILLFEGGHSSDVSFNLSNGKETEEVGNPDFVIASPNNKVRLNGFYGGQECVFYFIQQYKDGQWQKTINLDHIFEKITTKMLCNLSAFWADDTTLYLAHPNYDEQGTMEFIHYKIILKPTISDVTWSDFPTISFPKKEQTNADNYDLLPALSSRQARLLLSGLFPDAENFKRVYSVPFSDDFISVVVAFQQGEHQFSTILFNLDKNNQIIDYLMIAYDEIAESAVFTESVLHKNSIVVRKEFYENVITFTYEISPKGEFVLKKVK
;
A
#
# COMPACT_ATOMS: atom_id res chain seq x y z
N MET A 1 2.90 26.56 -22.30
CA MET A 1 2.53 25.15 -22.28
C MET A 1 3.65 24.46 -21.49
N LYS A 2 3.46 24.36 -20.18
CA LYS A 2 4.43 23.74 -19.26
C LYS A 2 3.85 22.41 -18.83
N ASN A 3 4.57 21.34 -19.08
CA ASN A 3 4.21 19.98 -18.71
C ASN A 3 4.18 19.88 -17.20
N ILE A 4 3.03 19.60 -16.65
CA ILE A 4 2.85 19.26 -15.24
C ILE A 4 2.84 17.75 -15.19
N LEU A 5 4.00 17.20 -14.83
CA LEU A 5 4.18 15.81 -14.47
C LEU A 5 3.56 15.63 -13.09
N PHE A 6 2.45 14.94 -12.99
CA PHE A 6 1.72 14.82 -11.74
C PHE A 6 1.48 13.38 -11.35
N LEU A 7 2.08 13.06 -10.30
CA LEU A 7 1.70 12.19 -9.20
C LEU A 7 1.67 10.68 -9.44
N LEU A 8 2.82 10.12 -9.40
CA LEU A 8 3.10 8.95 -8.58
C LEU A 8 4.23 9.36 -7.64
N LEU A 9 3.91 10.04 -6.56
CA LEU A 9 4.86 10.45 -5.53
C LEU A 9 4.37 9.95 -4.18
N LEU A 10 4.28 8.63 -4.11
CA LEU A 10 4.55 7.91 -2.90
C LEU A 10 5.67 6.94 -3.26
N LEU A 11 6.84 7.17 -2.65
CA LEU A 11 8.05 6.37 -2.77
C LEU A 11 8.96 6.67 -3.99
N LEU A 12 9.61 7.82 -3.96
CA LEU A 12 10.93 7.93 -4.53
C LEU A 12 11.94 7.96 -3.38
N CYS A 13 12.43 6.79 -2.98
CA CYS A 13 13.74 6.71 -2.36
C CYS A 13 14.76 7.24 -3.34
N SER A 14 15.30 8.42 -3.07
CA SER A 14 16.42 9.00 -3.80
C SER A 14 17.69 8.19 -3.52
N CYS A 15 18.03 7.29 -4.43
CA CYS A 15 19.41 6.79 -4.48
C CYS A 15 20.31 7.87 -5.06
N ASP A 16 21.11 8.49 -4.22
CA ASP A 16 22.21 9.37 -4.64
C ASP A 16 23.25 8.59 -5.45
N PHE A 17 23.24 8.84 -6.76
CA PHE A 17 24.27 8.38 -7.66
C PHE A 17 25.39 9.42 -7.69
N SER A 18 26.34 9.33 -6.75
CA SER A 18 27.54 10.16 -6.80
C SER A 18 28.53 9.60 -7.82
N SER A 19 28.67 10.31 -8.93
CA SER A 19 29.69 10.07 -9.94
C SER A 19 31.07 10.43 -9.43
N ASN A 20 31.92 9.47 -9.13
CA ASN A 20 33.32 9.69 -8.88
C ASN A 20 34.14 9.67 -10.19
N LYS A 21 34.70 10.80 -10.53
CA LYS A 21 35.76 11.00 -11.56
C LYS A 21 37.02 10.23 -11.17
N LYS A 22 37.53 9.48 -12.14
CA LYS A 22 38.89 8.89 -12.12
C LYS A 22 39.97 9.93 -11.91
N GLN A 23 40.88 9.64 -11.01
CA GLN A 23 42.22 10.17 -11.02
C GLN A 23 43.20 9.02 -10.83
N GLU A 24 44.04 8.80 -11.86
CA GLU A 24 45.14 7.86 -11.86
C GLU A 24 46.28 8.39 -10.99
N SER A 25 46.88 7.53 -10.18
CA SER A 25 48.29 7.59 -9.85
C SER A 25 48.84 6.24 -9.41
N LYS A 26 50.06 5.97 -9.82
CA LYS A 26 50.79 4.71 -9.89
C LYS A 26 51.38 4.24 -8.56
N GLU A 27 51.58 2.92 -8.55
CA GLU A 27 52.68 2.12 -7.95
C GLU A 27 52.96 2.17 -6.42
N SER A 28 52.81 1.01 -5.75
CA SER A 28 53.99 0.16 -5.43
C SER A 28 53.60 -1.14 -4.72
N VAL A 29 54.33 -2.14 -5.06
CA VAL A 29 54.40 -3.56 -4.67
C VAL A 29 54.63 -3.76 -3.16
N SER A 30 53.98 -4.79 -2.53
CA SER A 30 54.67 -5.82 -1.76
C SER A 30 53.75 -6.70 -0.91
N ASN A 31 53.86 -8.02 -1.16
CA ASN A 31 53.82 -9.21 -0.27
C ASN A 31 52.57 -9.66 0.51
N ASN A 32 52.13 -10.82 0.06
CA ASN A 32 51.75 -12.05 0.79
C ASN A 32 51.40 -11.93 2.28
N GLU A 33 50.18 -12.36 2.60
CA GLU A 33 50.01 -13.46 3.56
C GLU A 33 48.65 -14.14 3.36
N MET A 34 48.73 -15.48 3.30
CA MET A 34 47.68 -16.44 3.13
C MET A 34 46.99 -16.60 4.50
N TYR A 35 45.69 -16.33 4.61
CA TYR A 35 44.87 -16.87 5.69
C TYR A 35 43.57 -17.43 5.12
N GLU A 36 43.41 -18.72 5.32
CA GLU A 36 42.18 -19.49 5.17
C GLU A 36 41.06 -18.82 5.98
N ASN A 37 39.90 -18.64 5.38
CA ASN A 37 38.66 -18.35 6.08
C ASN A 37 37.53 -19.25 5.57
N GLU A 38 37.44 -20.42 6.18
CA GLU A 38 36.12 -21.03 6.39
C GLU A 38 35.46 -20.24 7.52
N THR A 39 34.34 -19.61 7.24
CA THR A 39 33.18 -19.27 8.08
C THR A 39 32.56 -17.94 7.58
N SER A 40 31.67 -18.00 6.65
CA SER A 40 30.74 -16.90 6.43
C SER A 40 29.41 -17.35 5.77
N LYS A 41 28.67 -18.22 6.44
CA LYS A 41 27.29 -18.54 6.05
C LYS A 41 26.25 -18.21 7.11
N ASN A 42 26.65 -17.64 8.25
CA ASN A 42 25.71 -17.32 9.35
C ASN A 42 25.56 -15.82 9.66
N ASP A 43 26.33 -14.93 9.03
CA ASP A 43 26.34 -13.52 9.44
C ASP A 43 25.25 -12.66 8.74
N SER A 44 24.68 -13.11 7.62
CA SER A 44 23.67 -12.33 6.90
C SER A 44 22.30 -12.27 7.61
N ILE A 45 21.97 -13.28 8.43
CA ILE A 45 20.70 -13.30 9.18
C ILE A 45 20.76 -12.39 10.41
N THR A 46 21.94 -12.20 10.98
CA THR A 46 22.13 -11.41 12.21
C THR A 46 22.23 -9.90 11.95
N GLU A 47 22.64 -9.48 10.75
CA GLU A 47 22.72 -8.05 10.39
C GLU A 47 21.36 -7.43 10.04
N VAL A 48 20.48 -8.21 9.41
CA VAL A 48 19.11 -7.80 9.08
C VAL A 48 18.27 -7.53 10.34
N ALA A 49 18.56 -8.24 11.44
CA ALA A 49 17.86 -8.02 12.71
C ALA A 49 18.20 -6.69 13.42
N LYS A 50 19.23 -5.98 12.98
CA LYS A 50 19.69 -4.72 13.64
C LYS A 50 18.99 -3.45 13.15
N HIS A 51 18.25 -3.49 12.02
CA HIS A 51 17.59 -2.30 11.46
C HIS A 51 16.10 -2.20 11.74
N ILE A 52 15.46 -3.19 12.36
CA ILE A 52 14.04 -3.13 12.74
C ILE A 52 13.92 -2.47 14.12
N GLN A 53 14.03 -1.13 14.18
CA GLN A 53 13.91 -0.42 15.46
C GLN A 53 12.46 -0.14 15.90
N SER A 54 11.45 -0.25 15.02
CA SER A 54 10.07 0.13 15.33
C SER A 54 9.08 -1.01 15.54
N PHE A 55 9.25 -2.15 14.86
CA PHE A 55 8.46 -3.36 15.09
C PHE A 55 9.37 -4.52 15.43
N SER A 56 9.19 -5.16 16.59
CA SER A 56 9.74 -6.49 16.81
C SER A 56 9.08 -7.48 15.85
N ASN A 57 9.72 -8.62 15.55
CA ASN A 57 9.08 -9.68 14.76
C ASN A 57 7.75 -10.15 15.38
N GLU A 58 7.56 -9.94 16.69
CA GLU A 58 6.31 -10.23 17.39
C GLU A 58 5.20 -9.26 17.03
N ASP A 59 5.52 -8.02 16.66
CA ASP A 59 4.54 -6.98 16.34
C ASP A 59 4.05 -7.05 14.89
N LEU A 60 4.71 -7.77 14.00
CA LEU A 60 4.27 -7.92 12.62
C LEU A 60 3.02 -8.82 12.50
N PRO A 61 2.11 -8.54 11.54
CA PRO A 61 0.87 -9.30 11.36
C PRO A 61 1.08 -10.67 10.72
N LEU A 62 2.31 -11.00 10.37
CA LEU A 62 2.68 -12.26 9.72
C LEU A 62 4.07 -12.73 10.16
N GLU A 63 4.37 -13.98 9.84
CA GLU A 63 5.70 -14.58 9.94
C GLU A 63 6.17 -14.99 8.56
N ILE A 64 7.47 -14.84 8.27
CA ILE A 64 8.11 -15.24 7.02
C ILE A 64 9.18 -16.29 7.35
N HIS A 65 9.07 -17.47 6.76
CA HIS A 65 10.01 -18.56 6.90
C HIS A 65 10.59 -18.92 5.53
N GLN A 66 11.91 -18.87 5.37
CA GLN A 66 12.55 -19.45 4.20
C GLN A 66 12.49 -20.98 4.33
N ILE A 67 12.09 -21.66 3.26
CA ILE A 67 11.87 -23.10 3.22
C ILE A 67 12.64 -23.76 2.08
N SER A 68 12.71 -25.08 2.08
CA SER A 68 13.30 -25.83 0.98
C SER A 68 12.36 -25.91 -0.23
N GLU A 69 12.93 -26.00 -1.43
CA GLU A 69 12.19 -26.29 -2.67
C GLU A 69 11.31 -27.55 -2.54
N LYS A 70 11.82 -28.61 -1.88
CA LYS A 70 11.07 -29.83 -1.62
C LYS A 70 9.82 -29.58 -0.79
N GLU A 71 9.90 -28.75 0.24
CA GLU A 71 8.74 -28.38 1.06
C GLU A 71 7.72 -27.62 0.24
N PHE A 72 8.19 -26.63 -0.53
CA PHE A 72 7.34 -25.84 -1.43
C PHE A 72 6.55 -26.73 -2.39
N HIS A 73 7.22 -27.59 -3.15
CA HIS A 73 6.55 -28.47 -4.13
C HIS A 73 5.64 -29.51 -3.46
N THR A 74 6.00 -29.99 -2.25
CA THR A 74 5.13 -30.88 -1.49
C THR A 74 3.84 -30.18 -1.07
N ALA A 75 3.91 -28.92 -0.66
CA ALA A 75 2.73 -28.13 -0.32
C ALA A 75 1.93 -27.80 -1.60
N GLN A 76 2.60 -27.37 -2.69
CA GLN A 76 1.99 -27.03 -3.97
C GLN A 76 1.15 -28.17 -4.56
N SER A 77 1.65 -29.41 -4.45
CA SER A 77 0.92 -30.59 -4.96
C SER A 77 -0.43 -30.85 -4.28
N LYS A 78 -0.67 -30.25 -3.11
CA LYS A 78 -1.89 -30.36 -2.32
C LYS A 78 -2.77 -29.11 -2.39
N ALA A 79 -2.25 -28.03 -2.95
CA ALA A 79 -2.96 -26.77 -3.00
C ALA A 79 -4.09 -26.79 -4.05
N THR A 80 -5.18 -26.13 -3.72
CA THR A 80 -6.27 -25.86 -4.67
C THR A 80 -5.84 -24.71 -5.58
N LYS A 81 -6.05 -24.86 -6.88
CA LYS A 81 -5.81 -23.76 -7.82
C LYS A 81 -6.86 -22.68 -7.61
N SER A 82 -6.42 -21.44 -7.54
CA SER A 82 -7.30 -20.27 -7.63
C SER A 82 -7.79 -20.12 -9.06
N ASP A 83 -9.08 -19.87 -9.24
CA ASP A 83 -9.65 -19.54 -10.54
C ASP A 83 -9.29 -18.11 -10.92
N SER A 84 -9.11 -17.85 -12.22
CA SER A 84 -8.92 -16.50 -12.74
C SER A 84 -10.21 -15.71 -12.66
N ILE A 85 -10.12 -14.41 -12.36
CA ILE A 85 -11.27 -13.52 -12.33
C ILE A 85 -11.66 -13.17 -13.77
N PRO A 86 -12.94 -13.37 -14.18
CA PRO A 86 -13.41 -13.06 -15.52
C PRO A 86 -13.26 -11.57 -15.84
N LYS A 87 -12.72 -11.26 -17.03
CA LYS A 87 -12.51 -9.89 -17.49
C LYS A 87 -12.97 -9.65 -18.91
N ILE A 88 -13.32 -8.41 -19.21
CA ILE A 88 -13.67 -7.90 -20.54
C ILE A 88 -12.55 -6.97 -21.00
N THR A 89 -11.78 -7.41 -22.03
CA THR A 89 -10.71 -6.62 -22.65
C THR A 89 -11.16 -5.96 -23.96
N ASN A 90 -12.25 -6.44 -24.57
CA ASN A 90 -12.83 -5.81 -25.74
C ASN A 90 -13.52 -4.49 -25.34
N PHE A 91 -12.98 -3.37 -25.80
CA PHE A 91 -13.49 -2.04 -25.45
C PHE A 91 -14.97 -1.85 -25.77
N ALA A 92 -15.42 -2.23 -26.98
CA ALA A 92 -16.83 -2.04 -27.38
C ALA A 92 -17.81 -2.87 -26.51
N GLN A 93 -17.36 -4.00 -25.99
CA GLN A 93 -18.12 -4.79 -25.03
C GLN A 93 -18.10 -4.12 -23.65
N ALA A 94 -16.94 -3.67 -23.17
CA ALA A 94 -16.81 -2.97 -21.91
C ALA A 94 -17.60 -1.66 -21.87
N GLU A 95 -17.55 -0.86 -22.95
CA GLU A 95 -18.29 0.40 -23.08
C GLU A 95 -19.81 0.20 -22.89
N LYS A 96 -20.37 -0.94 -23.33
CA LYS A 96 -21.79 -1.26 -23.10
C LYS A 96 -22.10 -1.54 -21.63
N HIS A 97 -21.20 -2.23 -20.91
CA HIS A 97 -21.34 -2.50 -19.49
C HIS A 97 -21.14 -1.24 -18.64
N LEU A 98 -20.25 -0.34 -19.08
CA LEU A 98 -19.86 0.87 -18.38
C LEU A 98 -20.70 2.10 -18.80
N LYS A 99 -21.76 1.88 -19.62
CA LYS A 99 -22.66 2.95 -20.00
C LYS A 99 -23.23 3.65 -18.76
N ASP A 100 -23.25 4.98 -18.81
CA ASP A 100 -23.68 5.88 -17.73
C ASP A 100 -22.76 5.90 -16.48
N ILE A 101 -21.70 5.08 -16.47
CA ILE A 101 -20.67 5.02 -15.42
C ILE A 101 -19.39 5.69 -15.88
N VAL A 102 -18.93 5.38 -17.10
CA VAL A 102 -17.71 5.95 -17.66
C VAL A 102 -17.99 6.63 -18.99
N THR A 103 -17.55 7.86 -19.09
CA THR A 103 -17.50 8.57 -20.37
C THR A 103 -16.08 8.52 -20.91
N PHE A 104 -15.90 7.96 -22.11
CA PHE A 104 -14.59 7.85 -22.75
C PHE A 104 -14.41 8.90 -23.83
N ARG A 105 -13.19 9.45 -23.93
CA ARG A 105 -12.75 10.25 -25.07
C ARG A 105 -12.27 9.33 -26.20
N LYS A 106 -12.41 9.79 -27.42
CA LYS A 106 -11.93 9.08 -28.64
C LYS A 106 -11.00 9.99 -29.43
N ASP A 107 -10.02 10.55 -28.76
CA ASP A 107 -9.06 11.48 -29.33
C ASP A 107 -7.80 10.80 -29.94
N ARG A 108 -7.71 9.46 -29.83
CA ARG A 108 -6.67 8.63 -30.45
C ARG A 108 -7.25 7.33 -30.98
N ASP A 109 -6.73 6.85 -32.10
CA ASP A 109 -7.29 5.69 -32.81
C ASP A 109 -7.10 4.35 -32.09
N TRP A 110 -6.18 4.25 -31.14
CA TRP A 110 -5.75 3.00 -30.52
C TRP A 110 -5.92 2.91 -29.01
N THR A 111 -6.28 4.00 -28.34
CA THR A 111 -6.52 4.01 -26.90
C THR A 111 -7.81 4.77 -26.56
N HIS A 112 -8.47 4.34 -25.50
CA HIS A 112 -9.69 4.95 -25.02
C HIS A 112 -9.45 5.52 -23.63
N PHE A 113 -9.34 6.85 -23.56
CA PHE A 113 -9.10 7.60 -22.34
C PHE A 113 -10.42 7.92 -21.63
N PRO A 114 -10.49 7.79 -20.29
CA PRO A 114 -11.65 8.24 -19.55
C PRO A 114 -11.72 9.78 -19.55
N GLN A 115 -12.91 10.31 -19.70
CA GLN A 115 -13.22 11.73 -19.51
C GLN A 115 -13.87 11.97 -18.16
N GLU A 116 -14.74 11.05 -17.73
CA GLU A 116 -15.42 11.08 -16.45
C GLU A 116 -15.69 9.65 -15.99
N ILE A 117 -15.49 9.38 -14.70
CA ILE A 117 -15.87 8.13 -14.03
C ILE A 117 -16.87 8.49 -12.94
N ARG A 118 -18.07 7.93 -12.99
CA ARG A 118 -19.11 8.06 -11.97
C ARG A 118 -19.19 6.80 -11.16
N PHE A 119 -18.80 6.88 -9.92
CA PHE A 119 -18.86 5.73 -9.01
C PHE A 119 -20.30 5.47 -8.57
N ARG A 120 -20.63 4.21 -8.25
CA ARG A 120 -21.99 3.82 -7.82
C ARG A 120 -22.38 4.43 -6.47
N ASN A 121 -21.40 4.86 -5.66
CA ASN A 121 -21.62 5.61 -4.43
C ASN A 121 -22.05 7.09 -4.68
N GLY A 122 -22.16 7.52 -5.95
CA GLY A 122 -22.56 8.85 -6.35
C GLY A 122 -21.44 9.88 -6.45
N THR A 123 -20.19 9.48 -6.19
CA THR A 123 -19.03 10.34 -6.44
C THR A 123 -18.58 10.27 -7.88
N LYS A 124 -17.75 11.21 -8.31
CA LYS A 124 -17.18 11.22 -9.65
C LYS A 124 -15.75 11.74 -9.68
N LEU A 125 -14.99 11.24 -10.63
CA LEU A 125 -13.74 11.81 -11.11
C LEU A 125 -13.96 12.35 -12.53
N ASP A 126 -13.35 13.46 -12.85
CA ASP A 126 -13.34 14.05 -14.19
C ASP A 126 -11.94 14.54 -14.57
N THR A 127 -11.78 15.18 -15.72
CA THR A 127 -10.49 15.61 -16.26
C THR A 127 -9.77 16.69 -15.45
N ILE A 128 -10.36 17.20 -14.38
CA ILE A 128 -9.66 18.01 -13.36
C ILE A 128 -8.66 17.13 -12.60
N TYR A 129 -8.97 15.84 -12.50
CA TYR A 129 -8.01 14.85 -12.01
C TYR A 129 -7.08 14.44 -13.17
N ASP A 130 -5.91 15.05 -13.25
CA ASP A 130 -4.98 14.95 -14.40
C ASP A 130 -4.63 13.51 -14.79
N LEU A 131 -4.64 12.58 -13.84
CA LEU A 131 -4.41 11.16 -14.09
C LEU A 131 -5.31 10.60 -15.21
N LEU A 132 -6.58 11.03 -15.29
CA LEU A 132 -7.51 10.59 -16.35
C LEU A 132 -7.06 10.98 -17.76
N ASN A 133 -6.12 11.92 -17.88
CA ASN A 133 -5.59 12.34 -19.17
C ASN A 133 -4.44 11.44 -19.67
N GLU A 134 -3.89 10.58 -18.82
CA GLU A 134 -2.68 9.80 -19.09
C GLU A 134 -2.92 8.29 -19.11
N ILE A 135 -4.16 7.84 -18.83
CA ILE A 135 -4.50 6.43 -18.72
C ILE A 135 -5.44 5.95 -19.82
N GLY A 136 -5.18 4.78 -20.40
CA GLY A 136 -5.99 4.13 -21.43
C GLY A 136 -6.69 2.87 -20.92
N PHE A 137 -7.90 2.58 -21.41
CA PHE A 137 -8.64 1.37 -21.05
C PHE A 137 -7.83 0.10 -21.30
N ALA A 138 -7.73 -0.76 -20.29
CA ALA A 138 -7.10 -2.07 -20.34
C ALA A 138 -8.12 -3.21 -20.17
N ALA A 139 -8.92 -3.20 -19.09
CA ALA A 139 -9.91 -4.23 -18.81
C ALA A 139 -11.02 -3.76 -17.86
N TYR A 140 -12.15 -4.45 -17.91
CA TYR A 140 -13.20 -4.36 -16.88
C TYR A 140 -13.46 -5.75 -16.28
N PHE A 141 -13.52 -5.84 -14.96
CA PHE A 141 -13.78 -7.06 -14.18
C PHE A 141 -15.18 -6.98 -13.55
N PRO A 142 -16.22 -7.54 -14.21
CA PRO A 142 -17.61 -7.33 -13.80
C PRO A 142 -17.95 -7.88 -12.40
N THR A 143 -17.33 -9.00 -12.01
CA THR A 143 -17.59 -9.65 -10.72
C THR A 143 -17.00 -8.90 -9.54
N GLU A 144 -15.95 -8.11 -9.78
CA GLU A 144 -15.27 -7.29 -8.78
C GLU A 144 -15.71 -5.81 -8.85
N ASP A 145 -16.42 -5.44 -9.93
CA ASP A 145 -16.75 -4.05 -10.29
C ASP A 145 -15.49 -3.15 -10.37
N ILE A 146 -14.38 -3.73 -10.91
CA ILE A 146 -13.10 -3.06 -11.05
C ILE A 146 -12.86 -2.70 -12.52
N LEU A 147 -12.52 -1.43 -12.75
CA LEU A 147 -12.07 -0.90 -14.02
C LEU A 147 -10.57 -0.69 -13.99
N LEU A 148 -9.85 -1.33 -14.91
CA LEU A 148 -8.42 -1.26 -15.07
C LEU A 148 -8.03 -0.45 -16.30
N PHE A 149 -7.09 0.46 -16.11
CA PHE A 149 -6.41 1.22 -17.15
C PHE A 149 -4.92 0.90 -17.15
N GLU A 150 -4.29 1.17 -18.27
CA GLU A 150 -2.83 1.24 -18.42
C GLU A 150 -2.39 2.70 -18.39
N GLY A 151 -1.47 3.03 -17.49
CA GLY A 151 -0.86 4.35 -17.35
C GLY A 151 0.53 4.42 -17.98
N GLY A 152 1.29 5.45 -17.60
CA GLY A 152 2.68 5.63 -18.03
C GLY A 152 3.55 4.42 -17.68
N HIS A 153 4.49 4.05 -18.58
CA HIS A 153 5.36 2.87 -18.43
C HIS A 153 4.60 1.55 -18.21
N SER A 154 3.39 1.43 -18.78
CA SER A 154 2.49 0.27 -18.61
C SER A 154 2.04 0.02 -17.17
N SER A 155 2.07 1.04 -16.31
CA SER A 155 1.59 0.90 -14.94
C SER A 155 0.09 0.60 -14.89
N ASP A 156 -0.31 -0.18 -13.89
CA ASP A 156 -1.71 -0.42 -13.59
C ASP A 156 -2.33 0.79 -12.89
N VAL A 157 -3.49 1.22 -13.39
CA VAL A 157 -4.34 2.19 -12.71
C VAL A 157 -5.74 1.60 -12.62
N SER A 158 -6.20 1.28 -11.44
CA SER A 158 -7.49 0.62 -11.22
C SER A 158 -8.40 1.42 -10.31
N PHE A 159 -9.71 1.28 -10.55
CA PHE A 159 -10.75 1.88 -9.73
C PHE A 159 -11.81 0.84 -9.41
N ASN A 160 -12.20 0.76 -8.15
CA ASN A 160 -13.42 0.05 -7.77
C ASN A 160 -14.62 0.97 -8.02
N LEU A 161 -15.48 0.60 -8.97
CA LEU A 161 -16.61 1.43 -9.40
C LEU A 161 -17.73 1.54 -8.36
N SER A 162 -17.77 0.64 -7.38
CA SER A 162 -18.77 0.66 -6.31
C SER A 162 -18.46 1.72 -5.25
N ASN A 163 -17.18 1.95 -4.92
CA ASN A 163 -16.78 2.79 -3.78
C ASN A 163 -15.76 3.89 -4.10
N GLY A 164 -15.14 3.88 -5.30
CA GLY A 164 -14.16 4.87 -5.73
C GLY A 164 -12.75 4.66 -5.19
N LYS A 165 -12.45 3.51 -4.59
CA LYS A 165 -11.08 3.18 -4.16
C LYS A 165 -10.18 2.96 -5.38
N GLU A 166 -8.90 3.34 -5.23
CA GLU A 166 -7.91 3.35 -6.30
C GLU A 166 -6.90 2.19 -6.16
N THR A 167 -5.98 2.13 -7.11
CA THR A 167 -5.01 1.04 -7.35
C THR A 167 -4.37 0.46 -6.10
N GLU A 168 -3.88 1.28 -5.19
CA GLU A 168 -3.16 0.80 -3.99
C GLU A 168 -4.04 -0.02 -3.04
N GLU A 169 -5.35 0.24 -3.04
CA GLU A 169 -6.34 -0.50 -2.26
C GLU A 169 -6.97 -1.65 -3.05
N VAL A 170 -7.12 -1.44 -4.37
CA VAL A 170 -7.87 -2.30 -5.28
C VAL A 170 -7.00 -3.34 -5.95
N GLY A 171 -5.83 -2.94 -6.45
CA GLY A 171 -4.91 -3.78 -7.22
C GLY A 171 -5.42 -4.08 -8.64
N ASN A 172 -4.73 -5.00 -9.29
CA ASN A 172 -5.11 -5.54 -10.58
C ASN A 172 -5.62 -6.99 -10.38
N PRO A 173 -6.89 -7.29 -10.69
CA PRO A 173 -7.46 -8.63 -10.48
C PRO A 173 -6.75 -9.77 -11.23
N ASP A 174 -5.91 -9.49 -12.22
CA ASP A 174 -5.08 -10.51 -12.87
C ASP A 174 -3.99 -11.08 -11.95
N PHE A 175 -3.59 -10.37 -10.89
CA PHE A 175 -2.64 -10.84 -9.88
C PHE A 175 -3.29 -11.55 -8.69
N VAL A 176 -4.62 -11.67 -8.69
CA VAL A 176 -5.32 -12.27 -7.56
C VAL A 176 -5.06 -13.77 -7.47
N ILE A 177 -4.64 -14.20 -6.29
CA ILE A 177 -4.56 -15.60 -5.88
C ILE A 177 -5.40 -15.74 -4.59
N ALA A 178 -6.56 -16.36 -4.69
CA ALA A 178 -7.48 -16.53 -3.57
C ALA A 178 -7.13 -17.74 -2.69
N SER A 179 -7.37 -17.61 -1.39
CA SER A 179 -7.30 -18.74 -0.46
C SER A 179 -8.42 -19.76 -0.71
N PRO A 180 -8.29 -21.02 -0.23
CA PRO A 180 -9.26 -22.08 -0.52
C PRO A 180 -10.71 -21.77 -0.14
N ASN A 181 -10.92 -21.01 0.95
CA ASN A 181 -12.25 -20.59 1.39
C ASN A 181 -12.65 -19.19 0.90
N ASN A 182 -11.84 -18.59 0.03
CA ASN A 182 -12.09 -17.26 -0.56
C ASN A 182 -12.33 -16.17 0.51
N LYS A 183 -11.59 -16.22 1.63
CA LYS A 183 -11.67 -15.25 2.73
C LYS A 183 -10.49 -14.27 2.72
N VAL A 184 -9.36 -14.73 2.17
CA VAL A 184 -8.12 -13.99 2.05
C VAL A 184 -7.61 -14.15 0.63
N ARG A 185 -6.94 -13.15 0.09
CA ARG A 185 -6.28 -13.26 -1.20
C ARG A 185 -4.98 -12.44 -1.24
N LEU A 186 -4.00 -12.94 -1.98
CA LEU A 186 -2.91 -12.13 -2.48
C LEU A 186 -3.43 -11.34 -3.67
N ASN A 187 -3.08 -10.08 -3.76
CA ASN A 187 -3.33 -9.23 -4.91
C ASN A 187 -2.11 -8.36 -5.15
N GLY A 188 -2.07 -7.61 -6.24
CA GLY A 188 -0.97 -6.72 -6.56
C GLY A 188 -1.33 -5.77 -7.68
N PHE A 189 -0.40 -4.90 -8.02
CA PHE A 189 -0.46 -4.02 -9.19
C PHE A 189 0.95 -3.75 -9.71
N TYR A 190 1.06 -3.55 -11.00
CA TYR A 190 2.32 -3.19 -11.64
C TYR A 190 2.52 -1.68 -11.61
N GLY A 191 3.60 -1.23 -10.99
CA GLY A 191 3.90 0.20 -10.79
C GLY A 191 4.56 0.90 -11.98
N GLY A 192 4.84 0.19 -13.09
CA GLY A 192 5.44 0.70 -14.31
C GLY A 192 6.86 0.18 -14.56
N GLN A 193 7.90 0.81 -14.04
CA GLN A 193 9.30 0.43 -14.35
C GLN A 193 9.86 -0.70 -13.49
N GLU A 194 9.18 -1.03 -12.42
CA GLU A 194 9.65 -1.97 -11.40
C GLU A 194 8.83 -3.25 -11.40
N CYS A 195 8.79 -3.87 -10.26
CA CYS A 195 8.08 -5.12 -10.03
C CYS A 195 6.60 -4.88 -9.71
N VAL A 196 5.83 -5.94 -9.60
CA VAL A 196 4.47 -5.91 -9.05
C VAL A 196 4.55 -5.66 -7.55
N PHE A 197 3.77 -4.69 -7.06
CA PHE A 197 3.59 -4.47 -5.63
C PHE A 197 2.51 -5.38 -5.09
N TYR A 198 2.87 -6.26 -4.15
CA TYR A 198 1.96 -7.26 -3.61
C TYR A 198 1.42 -6.88 -2.23
N PHE A 199 0.15 -7.17 -2.02
CA PHE A 199 -0.54 -6.97 -0.75
C PHE A 199 -1.58 -8.07 -0.50
N ILE A 200 -2.00 -8.20 0.76
CA ILE A 200 -3.02 -9.16 1.17
C ILE A 200 -4.33 -8.42 1.42
N GLN A 201 -5.41 -8.95 0.88
CA GLN A 201 -6.76 -8.50 1.12
C GLN A 201 -7.56 -9.54 1.89
N GLN A 202 -8.46 -9.10 2.75
CA GLN A 202 -9.45 -9.92 3.43
C GLN A 202 -10.86 -9.54 2.98
N TYR A 203 -11.73 -10.54 2.84
CA TYR A 203 -13.14 -10.31 2.52
C TYR A 203 -13.90 -9.98 3.79
N LYS A 204 -14.42 -8.76 3.89
CA LYS A 204 -15.17 -8.24 5.03
C LYS A 204 -16.38 -7.45 4.53
N ASP A 205 -17.52 -7.64 5.15
CA ASP A 205 -18.76 -6.87 4.90
C ASP A 205 -19.16 -6.78 3.42
N GLY A 206 -18.89 -7.82 2.66
CA GLY A 206 -19.22 -7.88 1.23
C GLY A 206 -18.17 -7.27 0.31
N GLN A 207 -17.01 -6.84 0.83
CA GLN A 207 -15.96 -6.19 0.07
C GLN A 207 -14.57 -6.76 0.39
N TRP A 208 -13.66 -6.66 -0.58
CA TRP A 208 -12.24 -6.92 -0.38
C TRP A 208 -11.56 -5.68 0.18
N GLN A 209 -10.85 -5.84 1.30
CA GLN A 209 -10.12 -4.78 1.97
C GLN A 209 -8.65 -5.15 2.10
N LYS A 210 -7.75 -4.25 1.72
CA LYS A 210 -6.31 -4.40 1.95
C LYS A 210 -6.03 -4.39 3.45
N THR A 211 -5.29 -5.37 3.93
CA THR A 211 -4.96 -5.52 5.35
C THR A 211 -3.47 -5.61 5.61
N ILE A 212 -2.67 -6.02 4.63
CA ILE A 212 -1.23 -6.20 4.77
C ILE A 212 -0.53 -5.74 3.50
N ASN A 213 0.41 -4.82 3.62
CA ASN A 213 1.33 -4.43 2.56
C ASN A 213 2.50 -5.42 2.54
N LEU A 214 2.36 -6.48 1.74
CA LEU A 214 3.27 -7.62 1.80
C LEU A 214 4.68 -7.26 1.32
N ASP A 215 4.80 -6.49 0.24
CA ASP A 215 6.10 -6.10 -0.30
C ASP A 215 6.97 -5.39 0.72
N HIS A 216 6.44 -4.36 1.35
CA HIS A 216 7.19 -3.56 2.32
C HIS A 216 7.61 -4.40 3.53
N ILE A 217 6.72 -5.28 4.05
CA ILE A 217 7.08 -6.17 5.15
C ILE A 217 8.14 -7.16 4.70
N PHE A 218 7.99 -7.71 3.49
CA PHE A 218 8.92 -8.69 2.95
C PHE A 218 10.31 -8.09 2.74
N GLU A 219 10.38 -6.93 2.11
CA GLU A 219 11.63 -6.18 1.88
C GLU A 219 12.32 -5.85 3.21
N LYS A 220 11.57 -5.36 4.19
CA LYS A 220 12.08 -5.03 5.52
C LYS A 220 12.68 -6.22 6.26
N ILE A 221 12.10 -7.42 6.12
CA ILE A 221 12.57 -8.63 6.81
C ILE A 221 13.71 -9.30 6.04
N THR A 222 13.59 -9.36 4.71
CA THR A 222 14.48 -10.17 3.86
C THR A 222 15.49 -9.34 3.07
N THR A 223 15.35 -7.99 3.06
CA THR A 223 16.11 -7.06 2.20
C THR A 223 15.93 -7.32 0.70
N LYS A 224 14.84 -8.00 0.30
CA LYS A 224 14.53 -8.36 -1.09
C LYS A 224 13.17 -7.87 -1.47
N MET A 225 13.06 -7.32 -2.68
CA MET A 225 11.79 -6.97 -3.29
C MET A 225 11.11 -8.20 -3.86
N LEU A 226 9.78 -8.27 -3.75
CA LEU A 226 8.98 -9.32 -4.39
C LEU A 226 8.76 -8.96 -5.87
N CYS A 227 9.28 -9.77 -6.77
CA CYS A 227 9.11 -9.59 -8.21
C CYS A 227 8.79 -10.92 -8.86
N ASN A 228 7.83 -10.94 -9.81
CA ASN A 228 7.55 -12.10 -10.65
C ASN A 228 7.40 -13.41 -9.85
N LEU A 229 6.71 -13.34 -8.72
CA LEU A 229 6.56 -14.48 -7.83
C LEU A 229 5.58 -15.53 -8.38
N SER A 230 5.81 -16.78 -7.98
CA SER A 230 4.83 -17.84 -8.03
C SER A 230 4.30 -18.07 -6.62
N ALA A 231 2.98 -18.09 -6.43
CA ALA A 231 2.40 -18.23 -5.10
C ALA A 231 1.15 -19.11 -5.11
N PHE A 232 0.83 -19.66 -3.95
CA PHE A 232 -0.42 -20.37 -3.70
C PHE A 232 -0.75 -20.36 -2.20
N TRP A 233 -2.02 -20.47 -1.86
CA TRP A 233 -2.46 -20.65 -0.48
C TRP A 233 -2.61 -22.14 -0.15
N ALA A 234 -2.09 -22.54 0.99
CA ALA A 234 -2.37 -23.88 1.54
C ALA A 234 -3.70 -23.90 2.32
N ASP A 235 -4.00 -22.80 2.99
CA ASP A 235 -5.22 -22.51 3.74
C ASP A 235 -5.45 -20.99 3.82
N ASP A 236 -6.44 -20.52 4.60
CA ASP A 236 -6.74 -19.08 4.73
C ASP A 236 -5.67 -18.29 5.53
N THR A 237 -4.67 -18.95 6.07
CA THR A 237 -3.63 -18.31 6.90
C THR A 237 -2.22 -18.54 6.39
N THR A 238 -2.02 -19.50 5.49
CA THR A 238 -0.69 -19.95 5.05
C THR A 238 -0.52 -19.75 3.55
N LEU A 239 0.34 -18.82 3.18
CA LEU A 239 0.74 -18.50 1.81
C LEU A 239 2.16 -19.04 1.55
N TYR A 240 2.33 -19.75 0.44
CA TYR A 240 3.63 -20.14 -0.08
C TYR A 240 3.98 -19.29 -1.28
N LEU A 241 5.24 -18.86 -1.38
CA LEU A 241 5.73 -18.15 -2.56
C LEU A 241 7.13 -18.61 -2.96
N ALA A 242 7.40 -18.56 -4.26
CA ALA A 242 8.73 -18.72 -4.84
C ALA A 242 9.10 -17.42 -5.54
N HIS A 243 10.24 -16.88 -5.16
CA HIS A 243 10.76 -15.59 -5.64
C HIS A 243 12.04 -15.82 -6.44
N PRO A 244 12.18 -15.31 -7.68
CA PRO A 244 13.41 -15.39 -8.42
C PRO A 244 14.50 -14.54 -7.76
N ASN A 245 15.67 -15.11 -7.62
CA ASN A 245 16.88 -14.45 -7.13
C ASN A 245 17.98 -14.61 -8.17
N TYR A 246 18.69 -13.56 -8.46
CA TYR A 246 19.79 -13.56 -9.42
C TYR A 246 21.10 -13.45 -8.64
N ASP A 247 22.05 -14.35 -8.93
CA ASP A 247 23.40 -14.26 -8.38
C ASP A 247 24.22 -13.17 -9.11
N GLU A 248 25.45 -12.94 -8.66
CA GLU A 248 26.36 -11.96 -9.28
C GLU A 248 26.70 -12.30 -10.75
N GLN A 249 26.53 -13.55 -11.17
CA GLN A 249 26.75 -14.03 -12.54
C GLN A 249 25.47 -13.94 -13.39
N GLY A 250 24.34 -13.54 -12.82
CA GLY A 250 23.04 -13.48 -13.48
C GLY A 250 22.33 -14.82 -13.57
N THR A 251 22.76 -15.84 -12.84
CA THR A 251 22.09 -17.14 -12.77
C THR A 251 20.83 -16.99 -11.91
N MET A 252 19.69 -17.41 -12.44
CA MET A 252 18.42 -17.35 -11.73
C MET A 252 18.22 -18.60 -10.87
N GLU A 253 18.00 -18.40 -9.58
CA GLU A 253 17.55 -19.41 -8.64
C GLU A 253 16.26 -18.98 -7.99
N PHE A 254 15.41 -19.92 -7.55
CA PHE A 254 14.21 -19.60 -6.79
C PHE A 254 14.45 -19.76 -5.30
N ILE A 255 14.14 -18.71 -4.54
CA ILE A 255 14.06 -18.79 -3.08
C ILE A 255 12.61 -19.00 -2.70
N HIS A 256 12.36 -19.95 -1.80
CA HIS A 256 11.02 -20.37 -1.41
C HIS A 256 10.72 -19.91 0.01
N TYR A 257 9.51 -19.39 0.21
CA TYR A 257 9.05 -18.88 1.49
C TYR A 257 7.68 -19.43 1.84
N LYS A 258 7.47 -19.55 3.13
CA LYS A 258 6.17 -19.80 3.76
C LYS A 258 5.83 -18.61 4.62
N ILE A 259 4.69 -18.01 4.37
CA ILE A 259 4.16 -16.86 5.11
C ILE A 259 2.97 -17.32 5.92
N ILE A 260 2.96 -17.03 7.22
CA ILE A 260 1.87 -17.38 8.13
C ILE A 260 1.24 -16.10 8.64
N LEU A 261 -0.05 -15.88 8.33
CA LEU A 261 -0.81 -14.75 8.85
C LEU A 261 -1.12 -14.98 10.33
N LYS A 262 -0.81 -13.98 11.17
CA LYS A 262 -1.13 -14.03 12.60
C LYS A 262 -2.58 -13.62 12.83
N PRO A 263 -3.25 -14.18 13.85
CA PRO A 263 -4.59 -13.75 14.22
C PRO A 263 -4.61 -12.28 14.65
N THR A 264 -5.73 -11.61 14.39
CA THR A 264 -5.93 -10.22 14.83
C THR A 264 -5.92 -10.13 16.35
N ILE A 265 -5.30 -9.07 16.89
CA ILE A 265 -5.29 -8.80 18.34
C ILE A 265 -6.66 -8.24 18.72
N SER A 266 -7.38 -8.92 19.61
CA SER A 266 -8.74 -8.53 20.05
C SER A 266 -8.80 -7.72 21.34
N ASP A 267 -7.73 -7.72 22.15
CA ASP A 267 -7.70 -7.16 23.50
C ASP A 267 -7.08 -5.73 23.58
N VAL A 268 -7.20 -4.97 22.50
CA VAL A 268 -6.75 -3.58 22.42
C VAL A 268 -7.87 -2.64 22.87
N THR A 269 -7.54 -1.66 23.70
CA THR A 269 -8.45 -0.59 24.14
C THR A 269 -7.99 0.77 23.63
N TRP A 270 -8.95 1.71 23.50
CA TRP A 270 -8.74 3.05 22.95
C TRP A 270 -9.11 4.14 23.97
N SER A 271 -9.38 3.77 25.21
CA SER A 271 -9.83 4.69 26.28
C SER A 271 -8.77 5.71 26.71
N ASP A 272 -7.51 5.50 26.33
CA ASP A 272 -6.40 6.41 26.62
C ASP A 272 -6.26 7.55 25.57
N PHE A 273 -7.09 7.56 24.52
CA PHE A 273 -7.13 8.64 23.55
C PHE A 273 -8.03 9.77 24.02
N PRO A 274 -7.55 11.03 24.05
CA PRO A 274 -8.40 12.17 24.38
C PRO A 274 -9.47 12.35 23.31
N THR A 275 -10.74 12.49 23.71
CA THR A 275 -11.84 12.72 22.77
C THR A 275 -11.93 14.19 22.38
N ILE A 276 -12.13 14.47 21.10
CA ILE A 276 -12.27 15.83 20.56
C ILE A 276 -13.72 16.28 20.50
N SER A 277 -13.90 17.61 20.32
CA SER A 277 -15.16 18.25 19.88
C SER A 277 -15.04 18.79 18.47
N PHE A 278 -16.18 18.85 17.74
CA PHE A 278 -16.24 19.39 16.39
C PHE A 278 -16.52 20.89 16.34
N PRO A 279 -16.06 21.63 15.30
CA PRO A 279 -15.10 21.17 14.31
C PRO A 279 -13.67 21.05 14.89
N LYS A 280 -12.87 20.10 14.40
CA LYS A 280 -11.46 19.95 14.76
C LYS A 280 -10.59 20.19 13.54
N LYS A 281 -9.69 21.16 13.59
CA LYS A 281 -8.62 21.32 12.62
C LYS A 281 -7.48 20.38 12.99
N GLU A 282 -7.07 19.52 12.06
CA GLU A 282 -5.92 18.65 12.20
C GLU A 282 -4.70 19.31 11.55
N GLN A 283 -3.62 19.43 12.33
CA GLN A 283 -2.39 20.14 11.95
C GLN A 283 -1.16 19.50 12.57
N THR A 284 -1.15 18.17 12.77
CA THR A 284 0.06 17.49 13.21
C THR A 284 1.15 17.69 12.16
N ASN A 285 2.30 18.18 12.59
CA ASN A 285 3.44 18.51 11.76
C ASN A 285 4.75 18.28 12.53
N ALA A 286 5.89 18.49 11.89
CA ALA A 286 7.21 18.31 12.50
C ALA A 286 7.38 19.07 13.82
N ASP A 287 6.86 20.30 13.93
CA ASP A 287 7.04 21.15 15.11
C ASP A 287 6.33 20.63 16.37
N ASN A 288 5.19 19.94 16.20
CA ASN A 288 4.37 19.48 17.32
C ASN A 288 4.36 17.96 17.52
N TYR A 289 4.97 17.20 16.62
CA TYR A 289 4.96 15.75 16.63
C TYR A 289 5.54 15.14 17.91
N ASP A 290 6.68 15.63 18.37
CA ASP A 290 7.35 15.11 19.58
C ASP A 290 6.60 15.38 20.87
N LEU A 291 5.66 16.32 20.88
CA LEU A 291 4.80 16.63 22.02
C LEU A 291 3.70 15.57 22.22
N LEU A 292 3.43 14.74 21.19
CA LEU A 292 2.38 13.73 21.25
C LEU A 292 2.83 12.52 22.09
N PRO A 293 1.93 11.91 22.88
CA PRO A 293 2.23 10.72 23.65
C PRO A 293 2.44 9.50 22.74
N ALA A 294 3.32 8.60 23.16
CA ALA A 294 3.59 7.37 22.43
C ALA A 294 2.34 6.48 22.29
N LEU A 295 2.19 5.86 21.16
CA LEU A 295 1.23 4.77 20.95
C LEU A 295 1.77 3.48 21.56
N SER A 296 0.91 2.63 22.12
CA SER A 296 1.36 1.34 22.62
C SER A 296 1.71 0.38 21.47
N SER A 297 2.67 -0.54 21.68
CA SER A 297 3.07 -1.52 20.66
C SER A 297 1.89 -2.36 20.15
N ARG A 298 0.92 -2.71 21.02
CA ARG A 298 -0.29 -3.46 20.63
C ARG A 298 -1.19 -2.65 19.69
N GLN A 299 -1.40 -1.36 20.00
CA GLN A 299 -2.17 -0.45 19.14
C GLN A 299 -1.46 -0.23 17.80
N ALA A 300 -0.14 0.01 17.83
CA ALA A 300 0.68 0.17 16.62
C ALA A 300 0.63 -1.07 15.73
N ARG A 301 0.79 -2.27 16.31
CA ARG A 301 0.68 -3.53 15.57
C ARG A 301 -0.68 -3.68 14.88
N LEU A 302 -1.76 -3.36 15.58
CA LEU A 302 -3.11 -3.51 15.04
C LEU A 302 -3.38 -2.55 13.88
N LEU A 303 -2.96 -1.29 14.00
CA LEU A 303 -3.29 -0.24 13.03
C LEU A 303 -2.27 -0.12 11.89
N LEU A 304 -0.99 -0.25 12.20
CA LEU A 304 0.06 0.25 11.34
C LEU A 304 0.93 -0.84 10.74
N SER A 305 1.26 -1.89 11.51
CA SER A 305 2.28 -2.85 11.09
C SER A 305 1.99 -3.59 9.78
N GLY A 306 0.70 -3.77 9.46
CA GLY A 306 0.28 -4.39 8.21
C GLY A 306 0.22 -3.42 7.03
N LEU A 307 -0.14 -2.16 7.28
CA LEU A 307 -0.42 -1.17 6.24
C LEU A 307 0.75 -0.20 6.03
N PHE A 308 1.46 0.13 7.10
CA PHE A 308 2.56 1.10 7.12
C PHE A 308 3.79 0.50 7.80
N PRO A 309 4.43 -0.52 7.21
CA PRO A 309 5.51 -1.25 7.85
C PRO A 309 6.79 -0.41 8.06
N ASP A 310 6.97 0.66 7.29
CA ASP A 310 8.09 1.61 7.45
C ASP A 310 7.80 2.72 8.47
N ALA A 311 6.61 2.69 9.05
CA ALA A 311 6.25 3.65 10.09
C ALA A 311 7.05 3.40 11.37
N GLU A 312 7.47 4.47 12.01
CA GLU A 312 8.20 4.46 13.29
C GLU A 312 7.74 5.61 14.19
N ASN A 313 8.23 5.65 15.44
CA ASN A 313 7.94 6.71 16.40
C ASN A 313 6.45 6.99 16.58
N PHE A 314 5.65 5.93 16.70
CA PHE A 314 4.19 5.99 16.73
C PHE A 314 3.65 6.83 17.88
N LYS A 315 2.70 7.71 17.56
CA LYS A 315 2.05 8.64 18.49
C LYS A 315 0.54 8.45 18.48
N ARG A 316 -0.09 8.51 19.66
CA ARG A 316 -1.54 8.66 19.75
C ARG A 316 -1.91 10.13 19.73
N VAL A 317 -2.95 10.48 18.97
CA VAL A 317 -3.36 11.87 18.84
C VAL A 317 -4.67 12.10 19.58
N TYR A 318 -5.80 11.55 19.08
CA TYR A 318 -7.11 11.65 19.75
C TYR A 318 -8.11 10.62 19.21
N SER A 319 -9.24 10.45 19.91
CA SER A 319 -10.43 9.76 19.42
C SER A 319 -11.46 10.76 18.87
N VAL A 320 -12.23 10.32 17.88
CA VAL A 320 -13.23 11.14 17.19
C VAL A 320 -14.64 10.55 17.42
N PRO A 321 -15.58 11.30 18.00
CA PRO A 321 -16.91 10.79 18.31
C PRO A 321 -17.86 10.88 17.11
N PHE A 322 -17.56 10.16 16.00
CA PHE A 322 -18.42 10.12 14.82
C PHE A 322 -19.69 9.29 15.05
N SER A 323 -19.54 8.14 15.73
CA SER A 323 -20.63 7.18 15.94
C SER A 323 -20.39 6.35 17.21
N ASP A 324 -21.46 5.76 17.76
CA ASP A 324 -21.40 4.74 18.81
C ASP A 324 -21.26 3.31 18.23
N ASP A 325 -21.41 3.15 16.91
CA ASP A 325 -21.38 1.84 16.24
C ASP A 325 -19.96 1.40 15.87
N PHE A 326 -19.03 2.32 15.75
CA PHE A 326 -17.62 2.07 15.45
C PHE A 326 -16.70 3.02 16.23
N ILE A 327 -15.44 2.65 16.35
CA ILE A 327 -14.41 3.41 17.05
C ILE A 327 -13.59 4.19 16.04
N SER A 328 -13.38 5.49 16.26
CA SER A 328 -12.55 6.32 15.41
C SER A 328 -11.36 6.87 16.20
N VAL A 329 -10.13 6.56 15.75
CA VAL A 329 -8.90 6.99 16.40
C VAL A 329 -7.94 7.60 15.40
N VAL A 330 -7.21 8.62 15.85
CA VAL A 330 -6.18 9.30 15.08
C VAL A 330 -4.83 8.97 15.66
N VAL A 331 -3.94 8.48 14.81
CA VAL A 331 -2.56 8.19 15.15
C VAL A 331 -1.63 8.91 14.20
N ALA A 332 -0.44 9.26 14.67
CA ALA A 332 0.60 9.83 13.85
C ALA A 332 1.85 8.95 13.90
N PHE A 333 2.63 8.94 12.85
CA PHE A 333 3.88 8.21 12.74
C PHE A 333 4.86 8.93 11.82
N GLN A 334 6.12 8.57 11.96
CA GLN A 334 7.22 9.05 11.13
C GLN A 334 7.58 7.98 10.10
N GLN A 335 7.96 8.39 8.90
CA GLN A 335 8.56 7.55 7.86
C GLN A 335 9.92 8.14 7.48
N GLY A 336 11.00 7.42 7.81
CA GLY A 336 12.33 8.00 7.74
C GLY A 336 12.52 9.21 8.68
N GLU A 337 13.48 10.07 8.39
CA GLU A 337 13.85 11.19 9.30
C GLU A 337 12.94 12.42 9.14
N HIS A 338 12.22 12.55 8.02
CA HIS A 338 11.66 13.84 7.59
C HIS A 338 10.16 13.82 7.22
N GLN A 339 9.50 12.69 7.25
CA GLN A 339 8.10 12.57 6.85
C GLN A 339 7.20 12.21 8.03
N PHE A 340 6.13 12.98 8.24
CA PHE A 340 5.18 12.82 9.34
C PHE A 340 3.78 12.62 8.77
N SER A 341 3.19 11.47 9.05
CA SER A 341 1.85 11.12 8.60
C SER A 341 0.87 11.02 9.76
N THR A 342 -0.34 11.53 9.57
CA THR A 342 -1.44 11.40 10.54
C THR A 342 -2.63 10.74 9.87
N ILE A 343 -3.03 9.60 10.42
CA ILE A 343 -4.08 8.74 9.87
C ILE A 343 -5.25 8.64 10.84
N LEU A 344 -6.44 8.81 10.33
CA LEU A 344 -7.69 8.50 11.00
C LEU A 344 -8.13 7.09 10.61
N PHE A 345 -8.30 6.22 11.61
CA PHE A 345 -8.83 4.86 11.44
C PHE A 345 -10.23 4.77 12.00
N ASN A 346 -11.12 4.12 11.28
CA ASN A 346 -12.39 3.64 11.78
C ASN A 346 -12.30 2.13 11.99
N LEU A 347 -12.69 1.66 13.16
CA LEU A 347 -12.59 0.27 13.61
C LEU A 347 -13.98 -0.23 14.04
N ASP A 348 -14.26 -1.50 13.77
CA ASP A 348 -15.43 -2.15 14.36
C ASP A 348 -15.23 -2.43 15.87
N LYS A 349 -16.27 -2.96 16.52
CA LYS A 349 -16.23 -3.32 17.95
C LYS A 349 -15.27 -4.47 18.28
N ASN A 350 -14.76 -5.18 17.26
CA ASN A 350 -13.75 -6.22 17.40
C ASN A 350 -12.35 -5.73 17.04
N ASN A 351 -12.16 -4.41 16.96
CA ASN A 351 -10.89 -3.77 16.55
C ASN A 351 -10.44 -4.09 15.11
N GLN A 352 -11.37 -4.53 14.23
CA GLN A 352 -11.04 -4.68 12.82
C GLN A 352 -11.11 -3.33 12.13
N ILE A 353 -10.11 -3.01 11.31
CA ILE A 353 -10.12 -1.79 10.51
C ILE A 353 -11.30 -1.86 9.52
N ILE A 354 -12.19 -0.87 9.58
CA ILE A 354 -13.26 -0.66 8.61
C ILE A 354 -12.70 0.12 7.43
N ASP A 355 -12.06 1.26 7.73
CA ASP A 355 -11.46 2.12 6.72
C ASP A 355 -10.43 3.05 7.38
N TYR A 356 -9.56 3.69 6.58
CA TYR A 356 -8.60 4.67 7.07
C TYR A 356 -8.42 5.81 6.07
N LEU A 357 -8.04 6.99 6.58
CA LEU A 357 -7.86 8.20 5.79
C LEU A 357 -6.67 9.00 6.31
N MET A 358 -5.75 9.36 5.44
CA MET A 358 -4.70 10.33 5.75
C MET A 358 -5.32 11.71 5.90
N ILE A 359 -5.20 12.32 7.09
CA ILE A 359 -5.81 13.60 7.44
C ILE A 359 -4.80 14.71 7.68
N ALA A 360 -3.52 14.38 7.90
CA ALA A 360 -2.42 15.33 7.85
C ALA A 360 -1.15 14.64 7.36
N TYR A 361 -0.31 15.42 6.69
CA TYR A 361 1.03 15.03 6.26
C TYR A 361 1.92 16.27 6.27
N ASP A 362 3.14 16.11 6.74
CA ASP A 362 4.15 17.15 6.71
C ASP A 362 5.50 16.53 6.36
N GLU A 363 6.34 17.28 5.67
CA GLU A 363 7.64 16.85 5.21
C GLU A 363 8.67 17.96 5.44
N ILE A 364 9.78 17.61 6.08
CA ILE A 364 10.91 18.53 6.24
C ILE A 364 11.75 18.48 4.95
N ALA A 365 11.31 19.20 3.93
CA ALA A 365 11.99 19.29 2.63
C ALA A 365 11.83 20.69 2.03
N GLU A 366 12.70 21.01 1.04
CA GLU A 366 12.60 22.28 0.29
C GLU A 366 11.35 22.36 -0.60
N SER A 367 10.74 21.21 -0.94
CA SER A 367 9.51 21.13 -1.72
C SER A 367 8.36 20.78 -0.79
N ALA A 368 7.54 21.75 -0.44
CA ALA A 368 6.44 21.57 0.50
C ALA A 368 5.32 20.71 -0.10
N VAL A 369 5.32 19.42 0.23
CA VAL A 369 4.10 18.60 0.18
C VAL A 369 3.46 18.67 1.55
N PHE A 370 2.21 19.10 1.62
CA PHE A 370 1.52 19.35 2.88
C PHE A 370 0.07 18.88 2.80
N THR A 371 -0.41 18.26 3.85
CA THR A 371 -1.83 17.89 3.99
C THR A 371 -2.36 18.38 5.33
N GLU A 372 -3.48 19.06 5.31
CA GLU A 372 -4.23 19.44 6.51
C GLU A 372 -5.70 19.08 6.35
N SER A 373 -6.42 18.94 7.45
CA SER A 373 -7.85 18.66 7.38
C SER A 373 -8.68 19.36 8.45
N VAL A 374 -9.97 19.42 8.17
CA VAL A 374 -10.98 19.85 9.16
C VAL A 374 -12.00 18.72 9.29
N LEU A 375 -12.11 18.20 10.52
CA LEU A 375 -13.08 17.17 10.88
C LEU A 375 -14.36 17.84 11.38
N HIS A 376 -15.47 17.53 10.73
CA HIS A 376 -16.83 17.89 11.14
C HIS A 376 -17.57 16.62 11.60
N LYS A 377 -18.70 16.76 12.25
CA LYS A 377 -19.47 15.63 12.80
C LYS A 377 -19.76 14.52 11.78
N ASN A 378 -20.03 14.87 10.51
CA ASN A 378 -20.44 13.92 9.48
C ASN A 378 -19.56 13.99 8.22
N SER A 379 -18.51 14.80 8.21
CA SER A 379 -17.65 14.96 7.04
C SER A 379 -16.24 15.40 7.40
N ILE A 380 -15.31 15.13 6.49
CA ILE A 380 -13.91 15.52 6.60
C ILE A 380 -13.54 16.28 5.34
N VAL A 381 -12.95 17.44 5.51
CA VAL A 381 -12.40 18.22 4.40
C VAL A 381 -10.87 18.12 4.48
N VAL A 382 -10.27 17.48 3.50
CA VAL A 382 -8.81 17.29 3.39
C VAL A 382 -8.29 18.21 2.31
N ARG A 383 -7.34 19.07 2.65
CA ARG A 383 -6.65 19.98 1.75
C ARG A 383 -5.23 19.45 1.56
N LYS A 384 -4.88 19.11 0.33
CA LYS A 384 -3.52 18.72 -0.07
C LYS A 384 -2.88 19.84 -0.86
N GLU A 385 -1.67 20.21 -0.50
CA GLU A 385 -0.87 21.20 -1.19
C GLU A 385 0.37 20.55 -1.78
N PHE A 386 0.58 20.77 -3.07
CA PHE A 386 1.71 20.25 -3.81
C PHE A 386 2.30 21.40 -4.61
N TYR A 387 3.46 21.91 -4.22
CA TYR A 387 4.06 23.08 -4.84
C TYR A 387 3.07 24.27 -4.92
N GLU A 388 2.64 24.67 -6.10
CA GLU A 388 1.70 25.77 -6.31
C GLU A 388 0.23 25.28 -6.43
N ASN A 389 -0.02 23.97 -6.40
CA ASN A 389 -1.35 23.38 -6.58
C ASN A 389 -1.98 23.02 -5.24
N VAL A 390 -3.27 23.32 -5.12
CA VAL A 390 -4.06 22.96 -3.95
C VAL A 390 -5.27 22.16 -4.40
N ILE A 391 -5.42 20.95 -3.85
CA ILE A 391 -6.58 20.09 -4.10
C ILE A 391 -7.31 19.89 -2.78
N THR A 392 -8.63 20.06 -2.80
CA THR A 392 -9.48 19.86 -1.65
C THR A 392 -10.42 18.69 -1.88
N PHE A 393 -10.36 17.72 -1.01
CA PHE A 393 -11.23 16.54 -0.99
C PHE A 393 -12.25 16.69 0.14
N THR A 394 -13.50 16.32 -0.12
CA THR A 394 -14.55 16.24 0.90
C THR A 394 -15.03 14.81 1.00
N TYR A 395 -14.90 14.22 2.18
CA TYR A 395 -15.39 12.88 2.50
C TYR A 395 -16.59 12.97 3.44
N GLU A 396 -17.58 12.12 3.24
CA GLU A 396 -18.63 11.83 4.21
C GLU A 396 -18.32 10.50 4.89
N ILE A 397 -18.80 10.34 6.12
CA ILE A 397 -18.64 9.10 6.87
C ILE A 397 -19.94 8.31 6.72
N SER A 398 -19.85 7.09 6.15
CA SER A 398 -21.00 6.21 6.02
C SER A 398 -21.48 5.72 7.40
N PRO A 399 -22.73 5.28 7.56
CA PRO A 399 -23.20 4.65 8.79
C PRO A 399 -22.38 3.42 9.20
N LYS A 400 -21.64 2.82 8.27
CA LYS A 400 -20.74 1.68 8.51
C LYS A 400 -19.32 2.09 8.89
N GLY A 401 -18.99 3.38 8.84
CA GLY A 401 -17.65 3.89 9.15
C GLY A 401 -16.70 4.02 7.94
N GLU A 402 -17.19 3.90 6.71
CA GLU A 402 -16.39 4.10 5.50
C GLU A 402 -16.23 5.58 5.17
N PHE A 403 -15.08 5.99 4.64
CA PHE A 403 -14.83 7.34 4.14
C PHE A 403 -15.22 7.43 2.66
N VAL A 404 -16.37 8.05 2.40
CA VAL A 404 -16.93 8.16 1.05
C VAL A 404 -16.57 9.52 0.45
N LEU A 405 -15.72 9.54 -0.56
CA LEU A 405 -15.36 10.74 -1.30
C LEU A 405 -16.63 11.36 -1.94
N LYS A 406 -16.90 12.63 -1.71
CA LYS A 406 -18.07 13.35 -2.26
C LYS A 406 -17.70 14.46 -3.23
N LYS A 407 -16.54 15.05 -3.04
CA LYS A 407 -16.15 16.20 -3.84
C LYS A 407 -14.65 16.35 -3.91
N VAL A 408 -14.16 16.68 -5.10
CA VAL A 408 -12.80 17.18 -5.36
C VAL A 408 -12.89 18.59 -5.94
N LYS A 409 -12.01 19.48 -5.53
CA LYS A 409 -11.94 20.86 -6.01
C LYS A 409 -10.50 21.28 -6.24
#